data_b7e28ee34e69f93b48df88cbfcdeb70d
#
_entry.id   b7e28ee34e69f93b48df88cbfcdeb70d
#
_cell.length_a   1.000
_cell.length_b   1.000
_cell.length_c   1.000
_cell.angle_alpha   90.00
_cell.angle_beta   90.00
_cell.angle_gamma   90.00
#
_symmetry.space_group_name_H-M   'P 1'
#
loop_
_entity.id
_entity.type
_entity.pdbx_description
1 polymer ?
#
loop_
_entity_poly.entity_id
_entity_poly.type
_entity_poly.pdbx_seq_one_letter_code
_entity_poly.pdbx_strand_id
1 'polypeptide(L)'
;MEFRAETTLTYGGRNVIQLPNLARELKRRIKNRSAKAGVMGLGYVGLPLALEMAKEGFQVTGIDLSKEKVDTINRGMSYIPDVPSDIVSAFVSNDRLRATQSLGAVGELDTINICVPTPLRKNKDPELSYVVAAVEVIRNHIRPGQLIVLESTTYPGTTRELVMPILEESGLRAGTDFFLAYSPERIDPGNSTYQTRNIPRVVGGVTSRCAEMAALFYRQFIEKVIPV
;
A
#
# COMPACT_ATOMS: atom_id res chain seq x y z
N MET A 1 25.86 -1.96 33.10
CA MET A 1 25.18 -1.84 31.78
C MET A 1 23.69 -1.70 32.08
N GLU A 2 23.24 -0.45 32.27
CA GLU A 2 21.88 -0.15 32.72
C GLU A 2 20.94 -0.14 31.51
N PHE A 3 19.97 -1.05 31.52
CA PHE A 3 18.81 -1.00 30.62
C PHE A 3 17.92 0.16 31.07
N ARG A 4 17.88 1.25 30.31
CA ARG A 4 16.91 2.32 30.52
C ARG A 4 15.51 1.77 30.18
N ALA A 5 14.66 1.77 31.22
CA ALA A 5 13.26 1.42 31.13
C ALA A 5 12.54 2.32 30.08
N GLU A 6 11.81 1.69 29.16
CA GLU A 6 10.91 2.37 28.24
C GLU A 6 9.79 3.02 29.04
N THR A 7 9.67 4.33 28.95
CA THR A 7 8.60 5.09 29.60
C THR A 7 7.30 4.88 28.83
N THR A 8 6.44 4.02 29.34
CA THR A 8 5.08 3.84 28.83
C THR A 8 4.20 4.95 29.40
N LEU A 9 3.76 5.88 28.57
CA LEU A 9 2.76 6.88 28.95
C LEU A 9 1.37 6.32 28.65
N THR A 10 0.53 6.21 29.67
CA THR A 10 -0.89 5.83 29.54
C THR A 10 -1.74 7.07 29.40
N TYR A 11 -2.45 7.20 28.28
CA TYR A 11 -3.51 8.19 28.12
C TYR A 11 -4.82 7.44 27.85
N GLY A 12 -5.83 7.64 28.71
CA GLY A 12 -7.14 6.99 28.56
C GLY A 12 -7.14 5.47 28.62
N GLY A 13 -6.25 4.84 29.42
CA GLY A 13 -6.23 3.39 29.64
C GLY A 13 -5.67 2.53 28.47
N ARG A 14 -5.06 3.14 27.46
CA ARG A 14 -4.36 2.44 26.38
C ARG A 14 -2.85 2.69 26.47
N ASN A 15 -2.06 1.63 26.33
CA ASN A 15 -0.60 1.75 26.18
C ASN A 15 -0.30 2.43 24.84
N VAL A 16 0.07 3.71 24.88
CA VAL A 16 0.49 4.46 23.70
C VAL A 16 1.95 4.11 23.40
N ILE A 17 2.18 3.24 22.44
CA ILE A 17 3.53 3.01 21.91
C ILE A 17 3.95 4.30 21.22
N GLN A 18 5.02 4.94 21.68
CA GLN A 18 5.46 6.23 21.13
C GLN A 18 5.88 6.10 19.66
N LEU A 19 5.47 7.06 18.83
CA LEU A 19 5.77 7.20 17.40
C LEU A 19 7.21 6.97 16.97
N PRO A 20 8.24 7.40 17.68
CA PRO A 20 9.62 7.10 17.32
C PRO A 20 9.86 5.60 17.15
N ASN A 21 9.15 4.77 17.92
CA ASN A 21 9.27 3.31 17.86
C ASN A 21 8.49 2.73 16.67
N LEU A 22 7.27 3.20 16.36
CA LEU A 22 6.49 2.73 15.20
C LEU A 22 7.20 3.03 13.87
N ALA A 23 7.68 4.27 13.69
CA ALA A 23 8.42 4.66 12.49
C ALA A 23 9.75 3.87 12.35
N ARG A 24 10.48 3.67 13.45
CA ARG A 24 11.74 2.92 13.45
C ARG A 24 11.50 1.46 13.10
N GLU A 25 10.46 0.87 13.68
CA GLU A 25 10.12 -0.52 13.44
C GLU A 25 9.66 -0.74 11.99
N LEU A 26 8.78 0.11 11.45
CA LEU A 26 8.37 0.01 10.05
C LEU A 26 9.57 0.23 9.10
N LYS A 27 10.42 1.23 9.35
CA LYS A 27 11.66 1.44 8.59
C LYS A 27 12.56 0.21 8.58
N ARG A 28 12.72 -0.46 9.74
CA ARG A 28 13.49 -1.69 9.87
C ARG A 28 12.89 -2.81 9.04
N ARG A 29 11.57 -3.03 9.15
CA ARG A 29 10.86 -4.08 8.39
C ARG A 29 10.90 -3.83 6.88
N ILE A 30 10.79 -2.60 6.44
CA ILE A 30 10.92 -2.24 5.02
C ILE A 30 12.33 -2.55 4.53
N LYS A 31 13.37 -2.12 5.24
CA LYS A 31 14.77 -2.30 4.82
C LYS A 31 15.19 -3.76 4.74
N ASN A 32 14.74 -4.60 5.66
CA ASN A 32 15.07 -6.03 5.69
C ASN A 32 14.04 -6.92 4.98
N ARG A 33 13.05 -6.35 4.29
CA ARG A 33 11.99 -7.05 3.52
C ARG A 33 11.05 -7.90 4.39
N SER A 34 11.02 -7.70 5.71
CA SER A 34 10.09 -8.40 6.60
C SER A 34 8.74 -7.69 6.75
N ALA A 35 8.57 -6.51 6.16
CA ALA A 35 7.27 -5.85 6.09
C ALA A 35 6.32 -6.66 5.20
N LYS A 36 5.12 -6.92 5.71
CA LYS A 36 4.03 -7.53 4.93
C LYS A 36 3.39 -6.45 4.07
N ALA A 37 3.55 -6.56 2.77
CA ALA A 37 3.00 -5.59 1.82
C ALA A 37 1.61 -6.01 1.34
N GLY A 38 0.73 -5.04 1.16
CA GLY A 38 -0.61 -5.24 0.64
C GLY A 38 -0.91 -4.38 -0.58
N VAL A 39 -1.69 -4.92 -1.49
CA VAL A 39 -2.21 -4.20 -2.65
C VAL A 39 -3.71 -4.43 -2.73
N MET A 40 -4.51 -3.37 -2.63
CA MET A 40 -5.96 -3.40 -2.81
C MET A 40 -6.33 -3.02 -4.23
N GLY A 41 -6.94 -3.96 -4.96
CA GLY A 41 -7.22 -3.87 -6.39
C GLY A 41 -6.09 -4.49 -7.21
N LEU A 42 -6.35 -5.67 -7.78
CA LEU A 42 -5.39 -6.44 -8.59
C LEU A 42 -5.66 -6.25 -10.09
N GLY A 43 -5.82 -5.00 -10.51
CA GLY A 43 -5.95 -4.61 -11.92
C GLY A 43 -4.60 -4.43 -12.61
N TYR A 44 -4.61 -3.69 -13.75
CA TYR A 44 -3.43 -3.37 -14.55
C TYR A 44 -2.32 -2.60 -13.80
N VAL A 45 -2.68 -1.96 -12.70
CA VAL A 45 -1.75 -1.25 -11.81
C VAL A 45 -1.30 -2.16 -10.67
N GLY A 46 -2.26 -2.74 -9.95
CA GLY A 46 -1.98 -3.40 -8.68
C GLY A 46 -1.25 -4.73 -8.82
N LEU A 47 -1.55 -5.57 -9.83
CA LEU A 47 -0.84 -6.83 -10.00
C LEU A 47 0.63 -6.63 -10.39
N PRO A 48 0.99 -5.79 -11.38
CA PRO A 48 2.39 -5.47 -11.66
C PRO A 48 3.13 -4.90 -10.44
N LEU A 49 2.51 -4.02 -9.68
CA LEU A 49 3.10 -3.46 -8.46
C LEU A 49 3.37 -4.55 -7.40
N ALA A 50 2.40 -5.44 -7.17
CA ALA A 50 2.55 -6.56 -6.25
C ALA A 50 3.72 -7.47 -6.65
N LEU A 51 3.90 -7.71 -7.95
CA LEU A 51 5.01 -8.49 -8.47
C LEU A 51 6.36 -7.80 -8.28
N GLU A 52 6.46 -6.48 -8.50
CA GLU A 52 7.72 -5.76 -8.24
C GLU A 52 8.11 -5.83 -6.75
N MET A 53 7.14 -5.70 -5.84
CA MET A 53 7.39 -5.91 -4.42
C MET A 53 7.85 -7.35 -4.11
N ALA A 54 7.21 -8.36 -4.70
CA ALA A 54 7.55 -9.77 -4.50
C ALA A 54 8.93 -10.11 -5.04
N LYS A 55 9.35 -9.54 -6.20
CA LYS A 55 10.70 -9.66 -6.77
C LYS A 55 11.77 -9.17 -5.81
N GLU A 56 11.52 -8.09 -5.08
CA GLU A 56 12.46 -7.54 -4.09
C GLU A 56 12.38 -8.25 -2.73
N GLY A 57 11.62 -9.34 -2.64
CA GLY A 57 11.59 -10.24 -1.49
C GLY A 57 10.55 -9.90 -0.41
N PHE A 58 9.62 -8.99 -0.66
CA PHE A 58 8.48 -8.79 0.24
C PHE A 58 7.50 -9.96 0.18
N GLN A 59 6.84 -10.24 1.29
CA GLN A 59 5.60 -11.03 1.31
C GLN A 59 4.44 -10.12 0.92
N VAL A 60 3.77 -10.42 -0.18
CA VAL A 60 2.70 -9.57 -0.74
C VAL A 60 1.36 -10.27 -0.67
N THR A 61 0.36 -9.58 -0.14
CA THR A 61 -1.04 -10.00 -0.17
C THR A 61 -1.83 -9.05 -1.06
N GLY A 62 -2.29 -9.55 -2.19
CA GLY A 62 -3.26 -8.85 -3.03
C GLY A 62 -4.67 -9.03 -2.50
N ILE A 63 -5.45 -7.97 -2.43
CA ILE A 63 -6.85 -7.98 -2.01
C ILE A 63 -7.69 -7.52 -3.19
N ASP A 64 -8.60 -8.35 -3.68
CA ASP A 64 -9.55 -7.99 -4.76
C ASP A 64 -10.91 -8.61 -4.49
N LEU A 65 -11.99 -7.90 -4.83
CA LEU A 65 -13.36 -8.38 -4.65
C LEU A 65 -13.75 -9.46 -5.67
N SER A 66 -13.06 -9.52 -6.82
CA SER A 66 -13.29 -10.53 -7.85
C SER A 66 -12.70 -11.87 -7.44
N LYS A 67 -13.57 -12.83 -7.15
CA LYS A 67 -13.19 -14.22 -6.88
C LYS A 67 -12.38 -14.82 -8.05
N GLU A 68 -12.76 -14.51 -9.27
CA GLU A 68 -12.08 -15.00 -10.48
C GLU A 68 -10.63 -14.56 -10.54
N LYS A 69 -10.34 -13.28 -10.28
CA LYS A 69 -8.98 -12.74 -10.22
C LYS A 69 -8.17 -13.40 -9.10
N VAL A 70 -8.76 -13.48 -7.89
CA VAL A 70 -8.11 -14.10 -6.74
C VAL A 70 -7.75 -15.55 -7.02
N ASP A 71 -8.69 -16.35 -7.54
CA ASP A 71 -8.46 -17.75 -7.87
C ASP A 71 -7.42 -17.91 -9.00
N THR A 72 -7.44 -17.01 -9.99
CA THR A 72 -6.49 -17.05 -11.11
C THR A 72 -5.06 -16.81 -10.64
N ILE A 73 -4.84 -15.79 -9.82
CA ILE A 73 -3.52 -15.50 -9.25
C ILE A 73 -3.04 -16.65 -8.37
N ASN A 74 -3.90 -17.16 -7.47
CA ASN A 74 -3.51 -18.25 -6.57
C ASN A 74 -3.23 -19.58 -7.28
N ARG A 75 -3.69 -19.75 -8.53
CA ARG A 75 -3.28 -20.85 -9.43
C ARG A 75 -1.97 -20.56 -10.18
N GLY A 76 -1.31 -19.44 -9.91
CA GLY A 76 -0.10 -19.03 -10.61
C GLY A 76 -0.34 -18.52 -12.03
N MET A 77 -1.53 -18.03 -12.34
CA MET A 77 -1.87 -17.53 -13.67
C MET A 77 -2.08 -16.01 -13.65
N SER A 78 -1.86 -15.37 -14.81
CA SER A 78 -2.15 -13.97 -15.05
C SER A 78 -3.35 -13.80 -15.98
N TYR A 79 -4.12 -12.75 -15.77
CA TYR A 79 -5.16 -12.26 -16.69
C TYR A 79 -4.76 -10.91 -17.29
N ILE A 80 -3.54 -10.43 -17.02
CA ILE A 80 -3.00 -9.18 -17.58
C ILE A 80 -2.02 -9.53 -18.70
N PRO A 81 -2.24 -9.07 -19.94
CA PRO A 81 -1.39 -9.45 -21.08
C PRO A 81 0.11 -9.17 -20.87
N ASP A 82 0.43 -8.03 -20.24
CA ASP A 82 1.81 -7.60 -20.00
C ASP A 82 2.47 -8.28 -18.79
N VAL A 83 1.74 -9.19 -18.12
CA VAL A 83 2.24 -9.94 -16.96
C VAL A 83 2.28 -11.43 -17.31
N PRO A 84 3.48 -12.02 -17.52
CA PRO A 84 3.63 -13.44 -17.80
C PRO A 84 3.19 -14.34 -16.63
N SER A 85 2.47 -15.42 -16.92
CA SER A 85 1.97 -16.35 -15.90
C SER A 85 3.09 -17.11 -15.17
N ASP A 86 4.22 -17.36 -15.82
CA ASP A 86 5.39 -18.00 -15.20
C ASP A 86 5.96 -17.16 -14.05
N ILE A 87 5.95 -15.83 -14.19
CA ILE A 87 6.35 -14.91 -13.11
C ILE A 87 5.38 -15.00 -11.95
N VAL A 88 4.05 -14.96 -12.21
CA VAL A 88 3.04 -15.10 -11.15
C VAL A 88 3.19 -16.44 -10.44
N SER A 89 3.33 -17.53 -11.20
CA SER A 89 3.51 -18.89 -10.68
C SER A 89 4.74 -19.01 -9.77
N ALA A 90 5.86 -18.42 -10.17
CA ALA A 90 7.08 -18.44 -9.36
C ALA A 90 6.88 -17.77 -7.99
N PHE A 91 6.17 -16.63 -7.91
CA PHE A 91 5.96 -15.93 -6.64
C PHE A 91 4.84 -16.53 -5.79
N VAL A 92 3.84 -17.15 -6.39
CA VAL A 92 2.82 -17.91 -5.65
C VAL A 92 3.43 -19.18 -5.06
N SER A 93 4.23 -19.93 -5.83
CA SER A 93 4.84 -21.20 -5.40
C SER A 93 5.86 -21.04 -4.26
N ASN A 94 6.47 -19.87 -4.11
CA ASN A 94 7.43 -19.58 -3.04
C ASN A 94 6.86 -18.70 -1.91
N ASP A 95 5.51 -18.60 -1.81
CA ASP A 95 4.77 -17.85 -0.79
C ASP A 95 5.11 -16.34 -0.74
N ARG A 96 5.63 -15.77 -1.83
CA ARG A 96 5.88 -14.32 -1.93
C ARG A 96 4.67 -13.54 -2.40
N LEU A 97 3.74 -14.17 -3.10
CA LEU A 97 2.49 -13.57 -3.55
C LEU A 97 1.32 -14.48 -3.21
N ARG A 98 0.30 -13.93 -2.60
CA ARG A 98 -1.02 -14.55 -2.45
C ARG A 98 -2.11 -13.53 -2.75
N ALA A 99 -3.27 -13.98 -3.19
CA ALA A 99 -4.46 -13.14 -3.37
C ALA A 99 -5.60 -13.59 -2.44
N THR A 100 -6.45 -12.65 -2.01
CA THR A 100 -7.58 -12.96 -1.13
C THR A 100 -8.74 -11.99 -1.36
N GLN A 101 -9.97 -12.46 -1.11
CA GLN A 101 -11.16 -11.61 -0.98
C GLN A 101 -11.36 -11.12 0.47
N SER A 102 -10.61 -11.65 1.43
CA SER A 102 -10.76 -11.29 2.85
C SER A 102 -10.27 -9.87 3.10
N LEU A 103 -11.20 -8.96 3.35
CA LEU A 103 -10.93 -7.56 3.67
C LEU A 103 -10.22 -7.41 5.03
N GLY A 104 -10.44 -8.34 5.97
CA GLY A 104 -9.77 -8.37 7.27
C GLY A 104 -8.25 -8.58 7.18
N ALA A 105 -7.73 -9.08 6.04
CA ALA A 105 -6.29 -9.22 5.82
C ALA A 105 -5.54 -7.88 5.96
N VAL A 106 -6.21 -6.74 5.74
CA VAL A 106 -5.67 -5.38 5.93
C VAL A 106 -5.02 -5.21 7.31
N GLY A 107 -5.62 -5.76 8.37
CA GLY A 107 -5.09 -5.67 9.74
C GLY A 107 -3.75 -6.37 9.96
N GLU A 108 -3.35 -7.30 9.09
CA GLU A 108 -2.09 -8.04 9.18
C GLU A 108 -0.93 -7.38 8.41
N LEU A 109 -1.23 -6.39 7.56
CA LEU A 109 -0.26 -5.77 6.65
C LEU A 109 0.48 -4.62 7.32
N ASP A 110 1.70 -4.37 6.90
CA ASP A 110 2.52 -3.23 7.34
C ASP A 110 2.43 -2.07 6.35
N THR A 111 2.23 -2.37 5.06
CA THR A 111 2.00 -1.37 4.00
C THR A 111 0.79 -1.75 3.17
N ILE A 112 0.02 -0.77 2.73
CA ILE A 112 -1.20 -0.96 1.94
C ILE A 112 -1.22 0.05 0.80
N ASN A 113 -1.18 -0.44 -0.44
CA ASN A 113 -1.29 0.36 -1.65
C ASN A 113 -2.72 0.24 -2.20
N ILE A 114 -3.40 1.36 -2.38
CA ILE A 114 -4.77 1.42 -2.89
C ILE A 114 -4.71 1.65 -4.40
N CYS A 115 -4.97 0.59 -5.17
CA CYS A 115 -4.93 0.55 -6.63
C CYS A 115 -6.32 0.21 -7.23
N VAL A 116 -7.39 0.66 -6.57
CA VAL A 116 -8.77 0.41 -7.01
C VAL A 116 -9.12 1.27 -8.22
N PRO A 117 -10.08 0.83 -9.07
CA PRO A 117 -10.50 1.60 -10.23
C PRO A 117 -11.06 2.98 -9.88
N THR A 118 -10.79 3.98 -10.72
CA THR A 118 -11.41 5.31 -10.68
C THR A 118 -11.93 5.69 -12.05
N PRO A 119 -13.02 5.02 -12.54
CA PRO A 119 -13.57 5.32 -13.86
C PRO A 119 -14.06 6.76 -13.92
N LEU A 120 -14.06 7.34 -15.11
CA LEU A 120 -14.59 8.68 -15.32
C LEU A 120 -16.12 8.66 -15.32
N ARG A 121 -16.73 9.59 -14.60
CA ARG A 121 -18.16 9.90 -14.69
C ARG A 121 -18.50 10.60 -16.02
N LYS A 122 -19.78 10.75 -16.32
CA LYS A 122 -20.25 11.47 -17.54
C LYS A 122 -19.73 12.91 -17.63
N ASN A 123 -19.53 13.56 -16.50
CA ASN A 123 -18.96 14.93 -16.38
C ASN A 123 -17.43 14.96 -16.40
N LYS A 124 -16.77 13.81 -16.68
CA LYS A 124 -15.31 13.61 -16.69
C LYS A 124 -14.62 13.71 -15.32
N ASP A 125 -15.37 13.79 -14.22
CA ASP A 125 -14.79 13.68 -12.87
C ASP A 125 -14.49 12.21 -12.55
N PRO A 126 -13.42 11.89 -11.78
CA PRO A 126 -13.16 10.53 -11.34
C PRO A 126 -14.25 10.05 -10.36
N GLU A 127 -14.69 8.80 -10.55
CA GLU A 127 -15.61 8.14 -9.62
C GLU A 127 -14.81 7.59 -8.42
N LEU A 128 -14.96 8.21 -7.27
CA LEU A 128 -14.19 7.86 -6.06
C LEU A 128 -14.87 6.85 -5.13
N SER A 129 -16.04 6.33 -5.48
CA SER A 129 -16.75 5.38 -4.61
C SER A 129 -15.93 4.14 -4.26
N TYR A 130 -15.14 3.62 -5.21
CA TYR A 130 -14.24 2.49 -4.96
C TYR A 130 -13.10 2.86 -3.99
N VAL A 131 -12.57 4.09 -4.09
CA VAL A 131 -11.55 4.60 -3.18
C VAL A 131 -12.14 4.74 -1.78
N VAL A 132 -13.32 5.35 -1.65
CA VAL A 132 -14.02 5.49 -0.36
C VAL A 132 -14.27 4.13 0.27
N ALA A 133 -14.81 3.16 -0.49
CA ALA A 133 -15.06 1.81 0.02
C ALA A 133 -13.77 1.12 0.50
N ALA A 134 -12.67 1.24 -0.25
CA ALA A 134 -11.38 0.68 0.16
C ALA A 134 -10.85 1.35 1.45
N VAL A 135 -10.97 2.67 1.56
CA VAL A 135 -10.53 3.44 2.73
C VAL A 135 -11.37 3.11 3.96
N GLU A 136 -12.69 2.91 3.82
CA GLU A 136 -13.57 2.46 4.91
C GLU A 136 -13.20 1.07 5.42
N VAL A 137 -12.85 0.15 4.50
CA VAL A 137 -12.31 -1.16 4.88
C VAL A 137 -11.02 -1.01 5.68
N ILE A 138 -10.09 -0.17 5.22
CA ILE A 138 -8.85 0.09 5.93
C ILE A 138 -9.13 0.69 7.30
N ARG A 139 -10.00 1.70 7.41
CA ARG A 139 -10.40 2.33 8.67
C ARG A 139 -10.85 1.30 9.71
N ASN A 140 -11.63 0.29 9.30
CA ASN A 140 -12.16 -0.72 10.20
C ASN A 140 -11.11 -1.73 10.70
N HIS A 141 -9.95 -1.81 10.05
CA HIS A 141 -8.89 -2.79 10.35
C HIS A 141 -7.53 -2.15 10.60
N ILE A 142 -7.41 -0.82 10.46
CA ILE A 142 -6.15 -0.10 10.61
C ILE A 142 -5.56 -0.27 12.01
N ARG A 143 -4.25 -0.43 12.07
CA ARG A 143 -3.48 -0.49 13.31
C ARG A 143 -2.32 0.49 13.31
N PRO A 144 -1.81 0.87 14.48
CA PRO A 144 -0.64 1.74 14.57
C PRO A 144 0.58 1.20 13.81
N GLY A 145 1.29 2.10 13.17
CA GLY A 145 2.53 1.82 12.43
C GLY A 145 2.36 1.42 10.97
N GLN A 146 1.14 1.34 10.45
CA GLN A 146 0.90 1.03 9.03
C GLN A 146 1.22 2.22 8.11
N LEU A 147 1.66 1.92 6.89
CA LEU A 147 1.79 2.87 5.78
C LEU A 147 0.66 2.62 4.78
N ILE A 148 -0.17 3.63 4.55
CA ILE A 148 -1.22 3.61 3.54
C ILE A 148 -0.81 4.54 2.40
N VAL A 149 -0.85 4.04 1.16
CA VAL A 149 -0.53 4.83 -0.03
C VAL A 149 -1.69 4.77 -1.01
N LEU A 150 -2.25 5.92 -1.35
CA LEU A 150 -3.22 6.04 -2.43
C LEU A 150 -2.46 6.11 -3.76
N GLU A 151 -2.74 5.19 -4.69
CA GLU A 151 -2.18 5.18 -6.04
C GLU A 151 -3.21 5.44 -7.13
N SER A 152 -4.49 5.15 -6.82
CA SER A 152 -5.58 5.41 -7.74
C SER A 152 -5.59 6.87 -8.22
N THR A 153 -5.90 7.08 -9.49
CA THR A 153 -6.02 8.42 -10.09
C THR A 153 -7.13 9.22 -9.40
N THR A 154 -6.79 10.40 -8.91
CA THR A 154 -7.71 11.27 -8.16
C THR A 154 -7.43 12.75 -8.48
N TYR A 155 -8.22 13.64 -7.93
CA TYR A 155 -8.00 15.09 -8.01
C TYR A 155 -7.11 15.60 -6.86
N PRO A 156 -6.48 16.77 -7.01
CA PRO A 156 -5.70 17.40 -5.95
C PRO A 156 -6.53 17.57 -4.66
N GLY A 157 -5.91 17.28 -3.51
CA GLY A 157 -6.59 17.37 -2.21
C GLY A 157 -7.19 16.05 -1.73
N THR A 158 -7.53 15.09 -2.61
CA THR A 158 -8.23 13.84 -2.24
C THR A 158 -7.62 13.13 -1.03
N THR A 159 -6.29 13.00 -0.98
CA THR A 159 -5.63 12.29 0.13
C THR A 159 -5.85 12.98 1.47
N ARG A 160 -5.79 14.32 1.49
CA ARG A 160 -5.89 15.12 2.72
C ARG A 160 -7.34 15.44 3.11
N GLU A 161 -8.19 15.67 2.13
CA GLU A 161 -9.56 16.17 2.34
C GLU A 161 -10.61 15.06 2.41
N LEU A 162 -10.32 13.89 1.78
CA LEU A 162 -11.23 12.76 1.76
C LEU A 162 -10.66 11.54 2.50
N VAL A 163 -9.47 11.05 2.10
CA VAL A 163 -8.93 9.78 2.63
C VAL A 163 -8.52 9.91 4.10
N MET A 164 -7.78 10.96 4.43
CA MET A 164 -7.29 11.18 5.80
C MET A 164 -8.41 11.26 6.83
N PRO A 165 -9.48 12.08 6.65
CA PRO A 165 -10.57 12.16 7.62
C PRO A 165 -11.26 10.82 7.86
N ILE A 166 -11.52 10.03 6.78
CA ILE A 166 -12.15 8.71 6.92
C ILE A 166 -11.25 7.78 7.73
N LEU A 167 -9.94 7.72 7.46
CA LEU A 167 -9.03 6.87 8.22
C LEU A 167 -8.94 7.31 9.69
N GLU A 168 -8.98 8.60 9.98
CA GLU A 168 -8.91 9.15 11.34
C GLU A 168 -10.17 8.90 12.18
N GLU A 169 -11.31 8.54 11.58
CA GLU A 169 -12.49 8.03 12.30
C GLU A 169 -12.18 6.73 13.09
N SER A 170 -11.11 6.02 12.75
CA SER A 170 -10.60 4.89 13.55
C SER A 170 -10.10 5.29 14.95
N GLY A 171 -9.94 6.60 15.21
CA GLY A 171 -9.33 7.15 16.41
C GLY A 171 -7.80 7.26 16.32
N LEU A 172 -7.18 6.81 15.22
CA LEU A 172 -5.75 6.98 14.94
C LEU A 172 -5.50 8.27 14.15
N ARG A 173 -4.29 8.85 14.25
CA ARG A 173 -3.91 10.09 13.59
C ARG A 173 -2.82 9.87 12.53
N ALA A 174 -3.07 10.41 11.33
CA ALA A 174 -2.10 10.39 10.23
C ALA A 174 -0.83 11.18 10.58
N GLY A 175 0.34 10.61 10.28
CA GLY A 175 1.65 11.18 10.62
C GLY A 175 2.02 11.01 12.10
N THR A 176 1.13 10.47 12.91
CA THR A 176 1.31 10.19 14.34
C THR A 176 1.23 8.69 14.62
N ASP A 177 0.10 8.07 14.35
CA ASP A 177 -0.15 6.67 14.63
C ASP A 177 0.04 5.79 13.39
N PHE A 178 -0.22 6.35 12.21
CA PHE A 178 0.01 5.69 10.93
C PHE A 178 0.56 6.69 9.90
N PHE A 179 1.03 6.18 8.77
CA PHE A 179 1.58 6.99 7.69
C PHE A 179 0.63 6.99 6.50
N LEU A 180 0.38 8.18 5.91
CA LEU A 180 -0.50 8.34 4.76
C LEU A 180 0.22 9.12 3.66
N ALA A 181 0.25 8.56 2.46
CA ALA A 181 0.92 9.13 1.31
C ALA A 181 0.07 8.98 0.03
N TYR A 182 0.47 9.71 -0.99
CA TYR A 182 -0.02 9.61 -2.36
C TYR A 182 1.13 9.35 -3.31
N SER A 183 0.92 8.46 -4.27
CA SER A 183 1.87 8.21 -5.34
C SER A 183 1.09 7.90 -6.62
N PRO A 184 0.91 8.88 -7.53
CA PRO A 184 0.14 8.66 -8.76
C PRO A 184 0.79 7.59 -9.62
N GLU A 185 -0.04 6.66 -10.11
CA GLU A 185 0.40 5.67 -11.08
C GLU A 185 0.65 6.33 -12.44
N ARG A 186 1.68 5.83 -13.12
CA ARG A 186 2.14 6.33 -14.42
C ARG A 186 2.39 5.20 -15.43
N ILE A 187 1.86 4.01 -15.17
CA ILE A 187 1.95 2.88 -16.11
C ILE A 187 1.21 3.24 -17.40
N ASP A 188 1.88 2.98 -18.52
CA ASP A 188 1.34 3.04 -19.87
C ASP A 188 1.19 1.60 -20.38
N PRO A 189 -0.02 1.01 -20.30
CA PRO A 189 -0.24 -0.38 -20.68
C PRO A 189 0.21 -0.65 -22.12
N GLY A 190 0.95 -1.75 -22.32
CA GLY A 190 1.51 -2.13 -23.62
C GLY A 190 2.84 -1.45 -23.97
N ASN A 191 3.39 -0.60 -23.10
CA ASN A 191 4.69 0.02 -23.31
C ASN A 191 5.82 -0.91 -22.87
N SER A 192 6.62 -1.39 -23.83
CA SER A 192 7.75 -2.30 -23.54
C SER A 192 8.97 -1.60 -22.90
N THR A 193 9.10 -0.30 -23.05
CA THR A 193 10.25 0.49 -22.56
C THR A 193 10.04 0.93 -21.11
N TYR A 194 8.83 1.38 -20.78
CA TYR A 194 8.49 1.89 -19.46
C TYR A 194 7.66 0.87 -18.68
N GLN A 195 8.28 0.30 -17.67
CA GLN A 195 7.67 -0.68 -16.77
C GLN A 195 7.55 -0.09 -15.36
N THR A 196 6.78 -0.72 -14.49
CA THR A 196 6.56 -0.28 -13.09
C THR A 196 7.86 0.09 -12.38
N ARG A 197 8.93 -0.67 -12.58
CA ARG A 197 10.23 -0.50 -11.92
C ARG A 197 10.98 0.76 -12.36
N ASN A 198 11.02 1.05 -13.66
CA ASN A 198 11.89 2.10 -14.24
C ASN A 198 11.18 3.45 -14.46
N ILE A 199 9.85 3.51 -14.32
CA ILE A 199 9.13 4.79 -14.35
C ILE A 199 9.43 5.56 -13.07
N PRO A 200 9.94 6.82 -13.15
CA PRO A 200 10.15 7.65 -11.98
C PRO A 200 8.85 7.85 -11.20
N ARG A 201 8.87 7.52 -9.90
CA ARG A 201 7.71 7.60 -9.02
C ARG A 201 7.75 8.87 -8.17
N VAL A 202 6.73 9.72 -8.29
CA VAL A 202 6.54 10.87 -7.40
C VAL A 202 5.79 10.41 -6.16
N VAL A 203 6.26 10.82 -4.98
CA VAL A 203 5.67 10.40 -3.69
C VAL A 203 5.49 11.60 -2.80
N GLY A 204 4.26 11.92 -2.46
CA GLY A 204 3.88 12.96 -1.47
C GLY A 204 3.31 12.34 -0.21
N GLY A 205 3.52 12.99 0.93
CA GLY A 205 2.93 12.58 2.21
C GLY A 205 2.09 13.66 2.85
N VAL A 206 1.11 13.28 3.69
CA VAL A 206 0.34 14.26 4.47
C VAL A 206 1.21 14.99 5.51
N THR A 207 2.34 14.41 5.87
CA THR A 207 3.43 15.03 6.64
C THR A 207 4.77 14.64 6.03
N SER A 208 5.87 15.34 6.39
CA SER A 208 7.23 14.99 5.95
C SER A 208 7.60 13.55 6.34
N ARG A 209 7.20 13.08 7.51
CA ARG A 209 7.43 11.69 7.96
C ARG A 209 6.69 10.67 7.08
N CYS A 210 5.47 11.00 6.65
CA CYS A 210 4.71 10.16 5.73
C CYS A 210 5.41 10.06 4.36
N ALA A 211 5.87 11.20 3.82
CA ALA A 211 6.62 11.25 2.57
C ALA A 211 7.93 10.45 2.65
N GLU A 212 8.71 10.62 3.73
CA GLU A 212 9.93 9.85 3.97
C GLU A 212 9.69 8.34 4.04
N MET A 213 8.62 7.92 4.76
CA MET A 213 8.29 6.50 4.92
C MET A 213 7.88 5.88 3.59
N ALA A 214 7.02 6.56 2.84
CA ALA A 214 6.59 6.10 1.52
C ALA A 214 7.76 6.09 0.52
N ALA A 215 8.58 7.14 0.50
CA ALA A 215 9.77 7.17 -0.35
C ALA A 215 10.76 6.05 0.00
N LEU A 216 10.97 5.74 1.28
CA LEU A 216 11.80 4.61 1.71
C LEU A 216 11.23 3.29 1.18
N PHE A 217 9.91 3.09 1.27
CA PHE A 217 9.25 1.88 0.79
C PHE A 217 9.41 1.70 -0.73
N TYR A 218 9.05 2.72 -1.51
CA TYR A 218 9.16 2.65 -2.97
C TYR A 218 10.59 2.47 -3.47
N ARG A 219 11.61 3.06 -2.81
CA ARG A 219 13.03 2.86 -3.16
C ARG A 219 13.52 1.42 -3.02
N GLN A 220 12.71 0.54 -2.46
CA GLN A 220 13.05 -0.88 -2.37
C GLN A 220 12.83 -1.62 -3.69
N PHE A 221 11.94 -1.11 -4.56
CA PHE A 221 11.52 -1.79 -5.80
C PHE A 221 11.34 -0.84 -7.01
N ILE A 222 11.48 0.47 -6.82
CA ILE A 222 11.45 1.50 -7.89
C ILE A 222 12.81 2.16 -8.00
N GLU A 223 13.33 2.26 -9.22
CA GLU A 223 14.68 2.79 -9.47
C GLU A 223 14.83 4.28 -9.13
N LYS A 224 13.83 5.08 -9.46
CA LYS A 224 13.86 6.53 -9.20
C LYS A 224 12.61 6.99 -8.46
N VAL A 225 12.78 7.43 -7.20
CA VAL A 225 11.71 7.95 -6.34
C VAL A 225 11.99 9.42 -6.03
N ILE A 226 10.98 10.26 -6.30
CA ILE A 226 11.03 11.72 -6.14
C ILE A 226 10.04 12.09 -5.02
N PRO A 227 10.51 12.33 -3.79
CA PRO A 227 9.64 12.84 -2.72
C PRO A 227 9.31 14.32 -2.98
N VAL A 228 8.06 14.71 -2.67
CA VAL A 228 7.53 16.07 -2.81
C VAL A 228 6.78 16.48 -1.54
#